data_47ac04a98fb2789875c13b3631f032e2
#
_entry.id   47ac04a98fb2789875c13b3631f032e2
#
_cell.length_a   1.000
_cell.length_b   1.000
_cell.length_c   1.000
_cell.angle_alpha   90.00
_cell.angle_beta   90.00
_cell.angle_gamma   90.00
#
_symmetry.space_group_name_H-M   'P 1'
#
loop_
_entity.id
_entity.type
_entity.pdbx_description
1 polymer ?
#
loop_
_entity_poly.entity_id
_entity_poly.type
_entity_poly.pdbx_seq_one_letter_code
_entity_poly.pdbx_strand_id
1 'polypeptide(L)'
;MNMGKYDSVLKTSRTLLEEVFCSVLEKKGVTPSTSGKITDLYGQVKQEYGMKQNQNFDKRVNNLLSGFEKILTSISDMRNEQSDAHGVGSKRIQIAEHHAQLFVNAAIVMADFILSVSEKQNSNPA
;
A
#
# COMPACT_ATOMS: atom_id res chain seq x y z
N MET A 1 -23.26 -13.17 -5.83
CA MET A 1 -21.87 -12.96 -5.43
C MET A 1 -21.79 -12.49 -3.99
N ASN A 2 -20.97 -13.12 -3.21
CA ASN A 2 -20.80 -12.74 -1.82
C ASN A 2 -19.76 -11.61 -1.70
N MET A 3 -20.22 -10.40 -1.59
CA MET A 3 -19.36 -9.23 -1.49
C MET A 3 -18.47 -9.28 -0.24
N GLY A 4 -18.97 -9.87 0.85
CA GLY A 4 -18.18 -9.99 2.07
C GLY A 4 -16.89 -10.76 1.91
N LYS A 5 -16.87 -11.72 1.00
CA LYS A 5 -15.69 -12.52 0.73
C LYS A 5 -14.55 -11.65 0.20
N TYR A 6 -14.86 -10.77 -0.74
CA TYR A 6 -13.82 -9.91 -1.32
C TYR A 6 -13.45 -8.79 -0.37
N ASP A 7 -14.40 -8.29 0.39
CA ASP A 7 -14.11 -7.27 1.40
C ASP A 7 -13.08 -7.77 2.40
N SER A 8 -13.22 -9.01 2.86
CA SER A 8 -12.30 -9.61 3.81
C SER A 8 -10.90 -9.74 3.21
N VAL A 9 -10.81 -10.20 1.97
CA VAL A 9 -9.54 -10.36 1.27
C VAL A 9 -8.84 -9.01 1.10
N LEU A 10 -9.58 -8.00 0.69
CA LEU A 10 -9.03 -6.65 0.50
C LEU A 10 -8.55 -6.06 1.81
N LYS A 11 -9.31 -6.27 2.87
CA LYS A 11 -8.93 -5.80 4.20
C LYS A 11 -7.64 -6.46 4.67
N THR A 12 -7.51 -7.76 4.45
CA THR A 12 -6.33 -8.52 4.84
C THR A 12 -5.10 -8.00 4.08
N SER A 13 -5.26 -7.75 2.78
CA SER A 13 -4.17 -7.22 1.95
C SER A 13 -3.71 -5.86 2.45
N ARG A 14 -4.65 -5.01 2.82
CA ARG A 14 -4.34 -3.69 3.35
C ARG A 14 -3.62 -3.79 4.68
N THR A 15 -4.07 -4.68 5.55
CA THR A 15 -3.45 -4.89 6.85
C THR A 15 -2.01 -5.35 6.70
N LEU A 16 -1.75 -6.24 5.75
CA LEU A 16 -0.39 -6.69 5.45
C LEU A 16 0.51 -5.51 5.10
N LEU A 17 0.05 -4.64 4.22
CA LEU A 17 0.84 -3.47 3.82
C LEU A 17 1.07 -2.52 5.01
N GLU A 18 0.04 -2.29 5.81
CA GLU A 18 0.18 -1.43 6.99
C GLU A 18 1.23 -1.96 7.95
N GLU A 19 1.20 -3.26 8.20
CA GLU A 19 2.17 -3.89 9.10
C GLU A 19 3.59 -3.79 8.56
N VAL A 20 3.76 -3.99 7.26
CA VAL A 20 5.07 -3.88 6.63
C VAL A 20 5.59 -2.44 6.73
N PHE A 21 4.74 -1.47 6.40
CA PHE A 21 5.15 -0.06 6.46
C PHE A 21 5.53 0.33 7.89
N CYS A 22 4.74 -0.06 8.87
CA CYS A 22 5.07 0.24 10.26
C CYS A 22 6.39 -0.41 10.69
N SER A 23 6.59 -1.66 10.30
CA SER A 23 7.81 -2.38 10.63
C SER A 23 9.06 -1.71 10.08
N VAL A 24 9.03 -1.32 8.80
CA VAL A 24 10.21 -0.70 8.19
C VAL A 24 10.46 0.72 8.71
N LEU A 25 9.41 1.42 9.11
CA LEU A 25 9.57 2.74 9.74
C LEU A 25 10.20 2.61 11.11
N GLU A 26 9.77 1.62 11.88
CA GLU A 26 10.33 1.38 13.21
C GLU A 26 11.81 1.04 13.13
N LYS A 27 12.23 0.34 12.09
CA LYS A 27 13.65 0.04 11.89
C LYS A 27 14.49 1.29 11.69
N LYS A 28 13.87 2.37 11.19
CA LYS A 28 14.54 3.67 11.04
C LYS A 28 14.35 4.58 12.26
N GLY A 29 13.69 4.08 13.29
CA GLY A 29 13.41 4.89 14.47
C GLY A 29 12.33 5.92 14.28
N VAL A 30 11.48 5.72 13.28
CA VAL A 30 10.40 6.65 12.96
C VAL A 30 9.09 6.11 13.52
N THR A 31 8.34 6.98 14.19
CA THR A 31 7.03 6.61 14.72
C THR A 31 6.01 6.62 13.57
N PRO A 32 5.36 5.48 13.30
CA PRO A 32 4.39 5.43 12.22
C PRO A 32 3.19 6.35 12.46
N SER A 33 2.67 6.93 11.38
CA SER A 33 1.49 7.78 11.46
C SER A 33 0.30 7.05 12.07
N THR A 34 -0.46 7.75 12.87
CA THR A 34 -1.66 7.21 13.52
C THR A 34 -2.94 7.70 12.86
N SER A 35 -2.85 8.30 11.68
CA SER A 35 -4.00 8.85 10.98
C SER A 35 -4.99 7.79 10.49
N GLY A 36 -4.55 6.55 10.38
CA GLY A 36 -5.36 5.49 9.83
C GLY A 36 -5.33 5.45 8.30
N LYS A 37 -4.56 6.32 7.68
CA LYS A 37 -4.43 6.35 6.22
C LYS A 37 -3.17 5.64 5.77
N ILE A 38 -3.33 4.64 4.93
CA ILE A 38 -2.19 3.89 4.41
C ILE A 38 -1.28 4.78 3.55
N THR A 39 -1.85 5.78 2.90
CA THR A 39 -1.07 6.71 2.08
C THR A 39 -0.15 7.58 2.93
N ASP A 40 -0.54 7.88 4.16
CA ASP A 40 0.33 8.62 5.08
C ASP A 40 1.52 7.76 5.52
N LEU A 41 1.28 6.48 5.79
CA LEU A 41 2.36 5.54 6.12
C LEU A 41 3.33 5.42 4.95
N TYR A 42 2.81 5.27 3.74
CA TYR A 42 3.68 5.16 2.57
C TYR A 42 4.47 6.46 2.35
N GLY A 43 3.85 7.61 2.62
CA GLY A 43 4.56 8.89 2.54
C GLY A 43 5.78 8.92 3.44
N GLN A 44 5.65 8.40 4.65
CA GLN A 44 6.78 8.29 5.57
C GLN A 44 7.84 7.33 5.05
N VAL A 45 7.42 6.16 4.51
CA VAL A 45 8.34 5.18 3.95
C VAL A 45 9.12 5.78 2.78
N LYS A 46 8.43 6.48 1.88
CA LYS A 46 9.10 7.12 0.74
C LYS A 46 10.19 8.06 1.20
N GLN A 47 9.91 8.85 2.22
CA GLN A 47 10.86 9.82 2.72
C GLN A 47 12.05 9.14 3.36
N GLU A 48 11.81 8.14 4.21
CA GLU A 48 12.87 7.49 4.97
C GLU A 48 13.76 6.60 4.11
N TYR A 49 13.21 6.01 3.06
CA TYR A 49 13.95 5.07 2.22
C TYR A 49 14.30 5.60 0.84
N GLY A 50 14.07 6.91 0.61
CA GLY A 50 14.46 7.54 -0.64
C GLY A 50 13.73 7.02 -1.86
N MET A 51 12.45 6.74 -1.72
CA MET A 51 11.64 6.16 -2.80
C MET A 51 10.82 7.17 -3.58
N LYS A 52 11.10 8.44 -3.40
CA LYS A 52 10.41 9.48 -4.17
C LYS A 52 10.90 9.48 -5.60
N GLN A 53 10.01 9.80 -6.53
CA GLN A 53 10.41 9.99 -7.92
C GLN A 53 11.47 11.07 -7.99
N ASN A 54 12.44 10.87 -8.87
CA ASN A 54 13.60 11.76 -8.93
C ASN A 54 14.09 11.85 -10.37
N GLN A 55 14.44 13.07 -10.81
CA GLN A 55 14.91 13.25 -12.18
C GLN A 55 16.20 12.49 -12.49
N ASN A 56 16.93 12.10 -11.45
CA ASN A 56 18.14 11.29 -11.62
C ASN A 56 17.86 9.82 -11.81
N PHE A 57 16.63 9.38 -11.57
CA PHE A 57 16.23 8.00 -11.80
C PHE A 57 15.91 7.80 -13.27
N ASP A 58 16.12 6.57 -13.75
CA ASP A 58 15.63 6.18 -15.05
C ASP A 58 14.13 6.45 -15.13
N LYS A 59 13.67 6.93 -16.27
CA LYS A 59 12.26 7.24 -16.48
C LYS A 59 11.36 6.04 -16.17
N ARG A 60 11.84 4.84 -16.48
CA ARG A 60 11.06 3.62 -16.24
C ARG A 60 10.91 3.35 -14.74
N VAL A 61 11.92 3.68 -13.95
CA VAL A 61 11.85 3.56 -12.48
C VAL A 61 10.84 4.54 -11.94
N ASN A 62 10.86 5.79 -12.40
CA ASN A 62 9.89 6.78 -11.97
C ASN A 62 8.47 6.38 -12.33
N ASN A 63 8.27 5.80 -13.50
CA ASN A 63 6.95 5.32 -13.91
C ASN A 63 6.48 4.18 -13.01
N LEU A 64 7.39 3.29 -12.65
CA LEU A 64 7.07 2.18 -11.77
C LEU A 64 6.66 2.67 -10.38
N LEU A 65 7.41 3.63 -9.82
CA LEU A 65 7.07 4.21 -8.53
C LEU A 65 5.72 4.92 -8.57
N SER A 66 5.43 5.61 -9.67
CA SER A 66 4.14 6.25 -9.86
C SER A 66 3.00 5.23 -9.88
N GLY A 67 3.20 4.11 -10.57
CA GLY A 67 2.22 3.03 -10.59
C GLY A 67 1.98 2.44 -9.22
N PHE A 68 3.04 2.32 -8.44
CA PHE A 68 2.98 1.84 -7.06
C PHE A 68 2.03 2.72 -6.23
N GLU A 69 2.19 4.05 -6.35
CA GLU A 69 1.34 4.97 -5.62
C GLU A 69 -0.13 4.89 -6.06
N LYS A 70 -0.36 4.65 -7.34
CA LYS A 70 -1.72 4.49 -7.85
C LYS A 70 -2.40 3.25 -7.29
N ILE A 71 -1.66 2.17 -7.14
CA ILE A 71 -2.18 0.95 -6.52
C ILE A 71 -2.57 1.23 -5.07
N LEU A 72 -1.71 1.92 -4.33
CA LEU A 72 -1.99 2.27 -2.93
C LEU A 72 -3.22 3.16 -2.81
N THR A 73 -3.34 4.15 -3.68
CA THR A 73 -4.48 5.04 -3.68
C THR A 73 -5.77 4.28 -3.93
N SER A 74 -5.74 3.32 -4.85
CA SER A 74 -6.90 2.49 -5.14
C SER A 74 -7.32 1.68 -3.92
N ILE A 75 -6.36 1.11 -3.20
CA ILE A 75 -6.65 0.36 -1.98
C ILE A 75 -7.27 1.27 -0.93
N SER A 76 -6.72 2.46 -0.77
CA SER A 76 -7.23 3.44 0.17
C SER A 76 -8.64 3.89 -0.19
N ASP A 77 -8.88 4.17 -1.47
CA ASP A 77 -10.19 4.62 -1.93
C ASP A 77 -11.26 3.56 -1.73
N MET A 78 -10.92 2.31 -1.95
CA MET A 78 -11.87 1.22 -1.74
C MET A 78 -12.32 1.15 -0.28
N ARG A 79 -11.39 1.35 0.65
CA ARG A 79 -11.75 1.37 2.06
C ARG A 79 -12.65 2.55 2.39
N ASN A 80 -12.33 3.71 1.83
CA ASN A 80 -13.10 4.92 2.09
C ASN A 80 -14.53 4.77 1.58
N GLU A 81 -14.69 4.20 0.41
CA GLU A 81 -16.01 3.96 -0.15
C GLU A 81 -16.82 2.98 0.69
N GLN A 82 -16.16 1.98 1.24
CA GLN A 82 -16.83 1.05 2.15
C GLN A 82 -17.29 1.76 3.41
N SER A 83 -16.48 2.66 3.93
CA SER A 83 -16.84 3.45 5.11
C SER A 83 -18.01 4.37 4.82
N ASP A 84 -18.02 4.97 3.65
CA ASP A 84 -19.04 5.94 3.26
C ASP A 84 -20.31 5.28 2.75
N ALA A 85 -20.32 3.98 2.63
CA ALA A 85 -21.43 3.23 2.06
C ALA A 85 -22.62 3.06 3.02
N HIS A 86 -22.62 3.73 4.15
CA HIS A 86 -23.71 3.63 5.11
C HIS A 86 -25.02 4.09 4.47
N GLY A 87 -25.90 3.16 4.22
CA GLY A 87 -27.19 3.46 3.67
C GLY A 87 -27.21 3.79 2.17
N VAL A 88 -26.09 3.66 1.49
CA VAL A 88 -26.02 3.92 0.06
C VAL A 88 -25.55 2.67 -0.67
N GLY A 89 -26.38 1.63 -0.64
CA GLY A 89 -26.05 0.33 -1.18
C GLY A 89 -25.65 0.34 -2.65
N SER A 90 -26.15 1.30 -3.43
CA SER A 90 -25.83 1.36 -4.85
C SER A 90 -24.39 1.77 -5.12
N LYS A 91 -23.69 2.28 -4.12
CA LYS A 91 -22.31 2.72 -4.27
C LYS A 91 -21.28 1.70 -3.80
N ARG A 92 -21.73 0.49 -3.52
CA ARG A 92 -20.80 -0.54 -3.12
C ARG A 92 -19.83 -0.86 -4.24
N ILE A 93 -18.58 -1.12 -3.84
CA ILE A 93 -17.54 -1.50 -4.79
C ILE A 93 -17.94 -2.82 -5.44
N GLN A 94 -17.95 -2.81 -6.76
CA GLN A 94 -18.29 -3.98 -7.55
C GLN A 94 -17.01 -4.45 -8.22
N ILE A 95 -16.40 -5.48 -7.68
CA ILE A 95 -15.20 -6.04 -8.28
C ILE A 95 -15.39 -7.52 -8.52
N ALA A 96 -14.78 -8.00 -9.58
CA ALA A 96 -14.80 -9.41 -9.90
C ALA A 96 -13.69 -10.13 -9.11
N GLU A 97 -13.79 -11.44 -9.07
CA GLU A 97 -12.81 -12.27 -8.37
C GLU A 97 -11.38 -11.99 -8.85
N HIS A 98 -11.20 -11.86 -10.16
CA HIS A 98 -9.86 -11.61 -10.69
C HIS A 98 -9.32 -10.23 -10.31
N HIS A 99 -10.18 -9.24 -10.07
CA HIS A 99 -9.74 -7.94 -9.57
C HIS A 99 -9.30 -8.05 -8.11
N ALA A 100 -10.04 -8.81 -7.29
CA ALA A 100 -9.64 -9.05 -5.92
C ALA A 100 -8.29 -9.77 -5.86
N GLN A 101 -8.09 -10.73 -6.74
CA GLN A 101 -6.82 -11.45 -6.82
C GLN A 101 -5.67 -10.52 -7.22
N LEU A 102 -5.94 -9.61 -8.14
CA LEU A 102 -4.94 -8.61 -8.54
C LEU A 102 -4.51 -7.75 -7.34
N PHE A 103 -5.48 -7.30 -6.54
CA PHE A 103 -5.16 -6.51 -5.35
C PHE A 103 -4.30 -7.29 -4.36
N VAL A 104 -4.64 -8.55 -4.11
CA VAL A 104 -3.86 -9.39 -3.21
C VAL A 104 -2.43 -9.55 -3.73
N ASN A 105 -2.29 -9.87 -5.00
CA ASN A 105 -0.98 -10.08 -5.59
C ASN A 105 -0.17 -8.79 -5.60
N ALA A 106 -0.80 -7.67 -5.89
CA ALA A 106 -0.14 -6.37 -5.87
C ALA A 106 0.36 -6.04 -4.46
N ALA A 107 -0.48 -6.28 -3.45
CA ALA A 107 -0.08 -6.03 -2.06
C ALA A 107 1.13 -6.87 -1.68
N ILE A 108 1.16 -8.12 -2.07
CA ILE A 108 2.29 -9.01 -1.77
C ILE A 108 3.56 -8.52 -2.45
N VAL A 109 3.47 -8.15 -3.72
CA VAL A 109 4.61 -7.63 -4.47
C VAL A 109 5.13 -6.35 -3.85
N MET A 110 4.24 -5.46 -3.46
CA MET A 110 4.61 -4.20 -2.81
C MET A 110 5.29 -4.46 -1.47
N ALA A 111 4.74 -5.38 -0.67
CA ALA A 111 5.32 -5.72 0.61
C ALA A 111 6.74 -6.28 0.43
N ASP A 112 6.92 -7.19 -0.52
CA ASP A 112 8.22 -7.76 -0.83
C ASP A 112 9.23 -6.69 -1.24
N PHE A 113 8.81 -5.77 -2.08
CA PHE A 113 9.69 -4.70 -2.54
C PHE A 113 10.14 -3.82 -1.37
N ILE A 114 9.19 -3.40 -0.54
CA ILE A 114 9.49 -2.54 0.62
C ILE A 114 10.42 -3.25 1.60
N LEU A 115 10.17 -4.52 1.87
CA LEU A 115 11.02 -5.30 2.76
C LEU A 115 12.42 -5.45 2.19
N SER A 116 12.53 -5.66 0.88
CA SER A 116 13.84 -5.77 0.21
C SER A 116 14.64 -4.48 0.32
N VAL A 117 13.97 -3.35 0.08
CA VAL A 117 14.63 -2.04 0.19
C VAL A 117 15.10 -1.82 1.62
N SER A 118 14.24 -2.11 2.59
CA SER A 118 14.55 -1.93 4.00
C SER A 118 15.71 -2.81 4.42
N GLU A 119 15.67 -4.07 4.05
CA GLU A 119 16.73 -5.00 4.41
C GLU A 119 18.07 -4.57 3.85
N LYS A 120 18.10 -4.16 2.58
CA LYS A 120 19.34 -3.73 1.95
C LYS A 120 19.91 -2.48 2.61
N GLN A 121 19.08 -1.50 2.92
CA GLN A 121 19.55 -0.25 3.52
C GLN A 121 19.94 -0.42 4.98
N ASN A 122 19.23 -1.23 5.73
CA ASN A 122 19.48 -1.39 7.16
C ASN A 122 20.60 -2.39 7.48
N SER A 123 20.91 -3.29 6.56
CA SER A 123 21.98 -4.28 6.75
C SER A 123 23.31 -3.81 6.21
N ASN A 124 23.37 -2.67 5.58
CA ASN A 124 24.58 -2.12 4.99
C ASN A 124 25.13 -1.02 5.91
N PRO A 125 26.04 -1.36 6.84
CA PRO A 125 26.62 -0.35 7.74
C PRO A 125 27.64 0.47 6.96
N ALA A 126 27.22 1.51 6.42
CA ALA A 126 28.04 2.35 5.56
C ALA A 126 29.49 2.48 6.01
#